data_3ea5ae37837f9b28bca6134d824f9c0f
#
_entry.id   3ea5ae37837f9b28bca6134d824f9c0f
#
_cell.length_a   1.000
_cell.length_b   1.000
_cell.length_c   1.000
_cell.angle_alpha   90.00
_cell.angle_beta   90.00
_cell.angle_gamma   90.00
#
_symmetry.space_group_name_H-M   'P 1'
#
loop_
_entity.id
_entity.type
_entity.pdbx_description
1 polymer ?
#
loop_
_entity_poly.entity_id
_entity_poly.type
_entity_poly.pdbx_seq_one_letter_code
_entity_poly.pdbx_strand_id
1 'polypeptide(L)'
;MIRGRAVAGAVLGAMTLLGCLASSAEAAQCGSSPAGFEAWKREFSAEAQGKGIGPTALSALMQTNYASATIAADRGQRSFSLTLDQFLAKRGATTIVAKGRQLKQSQAALFASIEQRYGVPPGPLIAIWGMETGFGSQRGNQNMLSSIATLAYDCRRPEFFTDQLYAALKLIDRGTLSGSTRGSMHGEVGQTQFMPKSILAYGTGNLEVAANALNSTANFLKAHGWRAGAGYQPGEPNFAAIEAWNAAGVYQKAIALMGRQIDEGGSAAASR
;
A
#
# COMPACT_ATOMS: atom_id res chain seq x y z
N MET A 1 -9.55 -31.08 -90.17
CA MET A 1 -9.19 -32.15 -89.25
C MET A 1 -7.77 -31.88 -88.76
N ILE A 2 -7.54 -31.50 -87.54
CA ILE A 2 -6.36 -31.79 -86.67
C ILE A 2 -6.65 -31.19 -85.30
N ARG A 3 -6.67 -32.10 -84.30
CA ARG A 3 -6.91 -31.80 -82.93
C ARG A 3 -5.62 -31.24 -82.27
N GLY A 4 -5.65 -30.07 -81.64
CA GLY A 4 -4.63 -29.53 -80.75
C GLY A 4 -4.98 -29.77 -79.29
N ARG A 5 -4.12 -30.50 -78.53
CA ARG A 5 -4.22 -30.74 -77.10
C ARG A 5 -3.62 -29.55 -76.36
N ALA A 6 -4.43 -28.97 -75.43
CA ALA A 6 -3.94 -28.01 -74.45
C ALA A 6 -3.36 -28.76 -73.25
N VAL A 7 -2.15 -28.38 -72.80
CA VAL A 7 -1.47 -28.86 -71.61
C VAL A 7 -1.69 -27.81 -70.51
N ALA A 8 -2.39 -28.19 -69.44
CA ALA A 8 -2.60 -27.34 -68.29
C ALA A 8 -1.42 -27.58 -67.30
N GLY A 9 -0.59 -26.57 -67.12
CA GLY A 9 0.46 -26.54 -66.08
C GLY A 9 -0.11 -26.10 -64.75
N ALA A 10 -0.13 -27.00 -63.75
CA ALA A 10 -0.44 -26.67 -62.39
C ALA A 10 0.79 -26.09 -61.66
N VAL A 11 0.70 -24.82 -61.23
CA VAL A 11 1.70 -24.19 -60.34
C VAL A 11 1.27 -24.43 -58.90
N LEU A 12 1.94 -25.34 -58.16
CA LEU A 12 1.81 -25.48 -56.74
C LEU A 12 2.55 -24.32 -56.03
N GLY A 13 1.80 -23.38 -55.50
CA GLY A 13 2.30 -22.36 -54.58
C GLY A 13 2.44 -22.96 -53.16
N ALA A 14 3.69 -23.14 -52.73
CA ALA A 14 3.95 -23.51 -51.30
C ALA A 14 3.77 -22.26 -50.42
N MET A 15 2.67 -22.23 -49.66
CA MET A 15 2.39 -21.20 -48.68
C MET A 15 3.08 -21.64 -47.36
N THR A 16 4.26 -21.08 -47.07
CA THR A 16 4.94 -21.25 -45.77
C THR A 16 4.18 -20.45 -44.71
N LEU A 17 3.38 -21.13 -43.88
CA LEU A 17 2.84 -20.56 -42.63
C LEU A 17 4.02 -20.35 -41.64
N LEU A 18 4.49 -19.11 -41.50
CA LEU A 18 5.26 -18.69 -40.33
C LEU A 18 4.30 -18.72 -39.12
N GLY A 19 4.30 -19.80 -38.35
CA GLY A 19 3.67 -19.88 -37.05
C GLY A 19 4.43 -18.96 -36.07
N CYS A 20 3.87 -17.80 -35.75
CA CYS A 20 4.28 -17.05 -34.55
C CYS A 20 3.96 -17.92 -33.33
N LEU A 21 4.99 -18.59 -32.78
CA LEU A 21 4.95 -19.15 -31.44
C LEU A 21 4.85 -17.95 -30.46
N ALA A 22 3.62 -17.57 -30.10
CA ALA A 22 3.40 -16.74 -28.93
C ALA A 22 3.85 -17.55 -27.72
N SER A 23 5.07 -17.33 -27.25
CA SER A 23 5.52 -17.82 -25.95
C SER A 23 4.59 -17.17 -24.92
N SER A 24 3.69 -17.94 -24.33
CA SER A 24 2.98 -17.54 -23.12
C SER A 24 4.06 -17.26 -22.07
N ALA A 25 4.23 -16.00 -21.68
CA ALA A 25 5.07 -15.65 -20.55
C ALA A 25 4.52 -16.38 -19.34
N GLU A 26 5.22 -17.41 -18.92
CA GLU A 26 4.92 -18.13 -17.67
C GLU A 26 5.15 -17.13 -16.53
N ALA A 27 4.20 -17.07 -15.58
CA ALA A 27 4.33 -16.15 -14.46
C ALA A 27 5.61 -16.44 -13.67
N ALA A 28 6.36 -15.39 -13.31
CA ALA A 28 7.63 -15.52 -12.60
C ALA A 28 7.44 -16.32 -11.30
N GLN A 29 8.15 -17.44 -11.16
CA GLN A 29 7.96 -18.36 -10.04
C GLN A 29 8.54 -17.79 -8.75
N CYS A 30 7.76 -17.89 -7.65
CA CYS A 30 8.22 -17.48 -6.33
C CYS A 30 9.42 -18.30 -5.84
N GLY A 31 10.17 -17.76 -4.90
CA GLY A 31 11.32 -18.43 -4.28
C GLY A 31 11.44 -18.07 -2.79
N SER A 32 12.26 -18.85 -2.06
CA SER A 32 12.43 -18.71 -0.62
C SER A 32 13.84 -18.26 -0.20
N SER A 33 14.72 -17.96 -1.16
CA SER A 33 16.12 -17.59 -0.89
C SER A 33 16.61 -16.50 -1.86
N PRO A 34 17.69 -15.77 -1.53
CA PRO A 34 18.24 -14.73 -2.42
C PRO A 34 18.68 -15.23 -3.79
N ALA A 35 19.03 -16.50 -3.93
CA ALA A 35 19.68 -17.06 -5.12
C ALA A 35 18.85 -16.92 -6.41
N GLY A 36 17.51 -17.03 -6.32
CA GLY A 36 16.61 -16.91 -7.47
C GLY A 36 16.13 -15.49 -7.76
N PHE A 37 16.39 -14.52 -6.87
CA PHE A 37 15.78 -13.20 -6.93
C PHE A 37 16.13 -12.42 -8.22
N GLU A 38 17.38 -12.48 -8.67
CA GLU A 38 17.81 -11.80 -9.91
C GLU A 38 17.18 -12.41 -11.17
N ALA A 39 17.01 -13.74 -11.22
CA ALA A 39 16.31 -14.40 -12.33
C ALA A 39 14.83 -13.99 -12.33
N TRP A 40 14.18 -14.08 -11.18
CA TRP A 40 12.79 -13.68 -10.99
C TRP A 40 12.55 -12.21 -11.40
N LYS A 41 13.43 -11.27 -11.03
CA LYS A 41 13.30 -9.86 -11.44
C LYS A 41 13.27 -9.70 -12.96
N ARG A 42 14.10 -10.46 -13.69
CA ARG A 42 14.11 -10.40 -15.17
C ARG A 42 12.80 -10.91 -15.75
N GLU A 43 12.31 -12.06 -15.27
CA GLU A 43 11.04 -12.64 -15.70
C GLU A 43 9.87 -11.72 -15.38
N PHE A 44 9.79 -11.23 -14.13
CA PHE A 44 8.77 -10.29 -13.70
C PHE A 44 8.83 -8.96 -14.48
N SER A 45 10.02 -8.45 -14.78
CA SER A 45 10.20 -7.23 -15.57
C SER A 45 9.64 -7.40 -16.98
N ALA A 46 9.86 -8.54 -17.65
CA ALA A 46 9.31 -8.84 -18.96
C ALA A 46 7.76 -8.93 -18.90
N GLU A 47 7.22 -9.61 -17.90
CA GLU A 47 5.78 -9.67 -17.66
C GLU A 47 5.19 -8.28 -17.43
N ALA A 48 5.81 -7.47 -16.56
CA ALA A 48 5.35 -6.13 -16.20
C ALA A 48 5.39 -5.18 -17.40
N GLN A 49 6.42 -5.29 -18.26
CA GLN A 49 6.48 -4.56 -19.51
C GLN A 49 5.28 -4.89 -20.41
N GLY A 50 4.95 -6.16 -20.56
CA GLY A 50 3.77 -6.62 -21.29
C GLY A 50 2.44 -6.09 -20.72
N LYS A 51 2.42 -5.76 -19.44
CA LYS A 51 1.27 -5.13 -18.74
C LYS A 51 1.32 -3.59 -18.69
N GLY A 52 2.21 -2.98 -19.47
CA GLY A 52 2.28 -1.53 -19.66
C GLY A 52 3.04 -0.76 -18.57
N ILE A 53 3.91 -1.42 -17.80
CA ILE A 53 4.85 -0.73 -16.90
C ILE A 53 5.99 -0.12 -17.75
N GLY A 54 6.29 1.15 -17.51
CA GLY A 54 7.25 1.92 -18.28
C GLY A 54 8.71 1.66 -17.88
N PRO A 55 9.66 2.14 -18.71
CA PRO A 55 11.09 1.85 -18.56
C PRO A 55 11.68 2.41 -17.26
N THR A 56 11.17 3.54 -16.76
CA THR A 56 11.66 4.16 -15.52
C THR A 56 11.42 3.23 -14.32
N ALA A 57 10.21 2.69 -14.20
CA ALA A 57 9.87 1.77 -13.11
C ALA A 57 10.57 0.42 -13.27
N LEU A 58 10.68 -0.11 -14.49
CA LEU A 58 11.40 -1.36 -14.75
C LEU A 58 12.89 -1.22 -14.41
N SER A 59 13.51 -0.10 -14.77
CA SER A 59 14.90 0.19 -14.38
C SER A 59 15.04 0.25 -12.85
N ALA A 60 14.12 0.89 -12.16
CA ALA A 60 14.11 0.94 -10.69
C ALA A 60 13.96 -0.46 -10.07
N LEU A 61 13.09 -1.31 -10.63
CA LEU A 61 12.95 -2.71 -10.20
C LEU A 61 14.25 -3.49 -10.35
N MET A 62 14.93 -3.36 -11.48
CA MET A 62 16.20 -4.08 -11.71
C MET A 62 17.32 -3.66 -10.77
N GLN A 63 17.24 -2.45 -10.19
CA GLN A 63 18.19 -1.94 -9.19
C GLN A 63 17.87 -2.39 -7.75
N THR A 64 16.75 -3.09 -7.52
CA THR A 64 16.41 -3.59 -6.18
C THR A 64 17.33 -4.72 -5.73
N ASN A 65 17.50 -4.84 -4.42
CA ASN A 65 18.22 -5.94 -3.78
C ASN A 65 17.27 -6.79 -2.94
N TYR A 66 17.61 -8.08 -2.78
CA TYR A 66 16.87 -8.95 -1.88
C TYR A 66 16.99 -8.44 -0.43
N ALA A 67 15.87 -8.13 0.20
CA ALA A 67 15.79 -7.52 1.53
C ALA A 67 15.61 -8.59 2.61
N SER A 68 16.70 -9.23 3.06
CA SER A 68 16.65 -10.28 4.08
C SER A 68 16.01 -9.83 5.41
N ALA A 69 16.23 -8.56 5.80
CA ALA A 69 15.62 -7.97 6.99
C ALA A 69 14.08 -7.90 6.87
N THR A 70 13.56 -7.64 5.67
CA THR A 70 12.14 -7.67 5.35
C THR A 70 11.54 -9.05 5.58
N ILE A 71 12.20 -10.11 5.10
CA ILE A 71 11.76 -11.49 5.32
C ILE A 71 11.76 -11.85 6.80
N ALA A 72 12.80 -11.46 7.54
CA ALA A 72 12.87 -11.70 8.98
C ALA A 72 11.72 -10.99 9.73
N ALA A 73 11.43 -9.73 9.39
CA ALA A 73 10.33 -8.97 9.97
C ALA A 73 8.96 -9.58 9.63
N ASP A 74 8.75 -10.00 8.37
CA ASP A 74 7.49 -10.61 7.91
C ASP A 74 7.18 -11.93 8.63
N ARG A 75 8.20 -12.75 8.87
CA ARG A 75 8.06 -14.02 9.60
C ARG A 75 8.01 -13.85 11.12
N GLY A 76 8.49 -12.72 11.64
CA GLY A 76 8.54 -12.41 13.07
C GLY A 76 7.28 -11.77 13.65
N GLN A 77 6.25 -11.49 12.85
CA GLN A 77 5.04 -10.80 13.31
C GLN A 77 4.26 -11.63 14.34
N ARG A 78 4.20 -11.15 15.59
CA ARG A 78 3.50 -11.78 16.73
C ARG A 78 2.43 -10.88 17.37
N SER A 79 1.92 -9.87 16.67
CA SER A 79 1.05 -8.84 17.25
C SER A 79 -0.38 -9.31 17.60
N PHE A 80 -0.79 -10.48 17.14
CA PHE A 80 -2.18 -10.96 17.25
C PHE A 80 -2.55 -11.58 18.61
N SER A 81 -1.60 -11.75 19.53
CA SER A 81 -1.81 -12.44 20.81
C SER A 81 -1.98 -11.50 22.03
N LEU A 82 -1.89 -10.18 21.84
CA LEU A 82 -1.96 -9.22 22.94
C LEU A 82 -3.41 -8.88 23.27
N THR A 83 -3.72 -8.72 24.58
CA THR A 83 -4.96 -8.07 25.01
C THR A 83 -4.94 -6.59 24.61
N LEU A 84 -6.12 -5.94 24.61
CA LEU A 84 -6.20 -4.51 24.29
C LEU A 84 -5.32 -3.65 25.21
N ASP A 85 -5.37 -3.92 26.53
CA ASP A 85 -4.58 -3.16 27.51
C ASP A 85 -3.07 -3.33 27.30
N GLN A 86 -2.63 -4.57 27.05
CA GLN A 86 -1.22 -4.85 26.74
C GLN A 86 -0.79 -4.15 25.44
N PHE A 87 -1.66 -4.14 24.44
CA PHE A 87 -1.39 -3.47 23.17
C PHE A 87 -1.30 -1.95 23.35
N LEU A 88 -2.25 -1.34 24.06
CA LEU A 88 -2.25 0.09 24.35
C LEU A 88 -1.01 0.52 25.15
N ALA A 89 -0.65 -0.24 26.18
CA ALA A 89 0.55 0.00 26.97
C ALA A 89 1.81 -0.08 26.10
N LYS A 90 1.96 -1.14 25.29
CA LYS A 90 3.09 -1.35 24.39
C LYS A 90 3.21 -0.24 23.33
N ARG A 91 2.08 0.30 22.85
CA ARG A 91 2.04 1.39 21.87
C ARG A 91 2.20 2.78 22.48
N GLY A 92 2.23 2.90 23.81
CA GLY A 92 2.32 4.20 24.48
C GLY A 92 1.06 5.05 24.29
N ALA A 93 -0.13 4.43 24.37
CA ALA A 93 -1.42 5.06 24.08
C ALA A 93 -1.63 6.38 24.84
N THR A 94 -1.25 6.44 26.13
CA THR A 94 -1.35 7.66 26.94
C THR A 94 -0.57 8.83 26.32
N THR A 95 0.66 8.57 25.85
CA THR A 95 1.52 9.58 25.18
C THR A 95 0.90 9.99 23.84
N ILE A 96 0.38 9.03 23.07
CA ILE A 96 -0.29 9.30 21.78
C ILE A 96 -1.51 10.20 22.01
N VAL A 97 -2.36 9.90 22.99
CA VAL A 97 -3.56 10.70 23.28
C VAL A 97 -3.18 12.11 23.75
N ALA A 98 -2.22 12.23 24.67
CA ALA A 98 -1.78 13.53 25.17
C ALA A 98 -1.22 14.41 24.06
N LYS A 99 -0.29 13.87 23.24
CA LYS A 99 0.26 14.56 22.07
C LYS A 99 -0.81 14.83 21.01
N GLY A 100 -1.72 13.89 20.81
CA GLY A 100 -2.83 14.02 19.87
C GLY A 100 -3.77 15.19 20.19
N ARG A 101 -4.10 15.39 21.44
CA ARG A 101 -4.88 16.55 21.90
C ARG A 101 -4.18 17.88 21.61
N GLN A 102 -2.87 17.95 21.84
CA GLN A 102 -2.06 19.13 21.47
C GLN A 102 -2.07 19.40 19.96
N LEU A 103 -1.90 18.35 19.14
CA LEU A 103 -1.92 18.45 17.69
C LEU A 103 -3.31 18.86 17.17
N LYS A 104 -4.39 18.29 17.73
CA LYS A 104 -5.76 18.69 17.42
C LYS A 104 -5.97 20.21 17.59
N GLN A 105 -5.44 20.79 18.67
CA GLN A 105 -5.53 22.21 18.94
C GLN A 105 -4.63 23.04 18.04
N SER A 106 -3.34 22.67 17.96
CA SER A 106 -2.36 23.46 17.20
C SER A 106 -2.54 23.40 15.68
N GLN A 107 -3.22 22.36 15.17
CA GLN A 107 -3.54 22.17 13.75
C GLN A 107 -5.06 22.20 13.49
N ALA A 108 -5.81 22.91 14.31
CA ALA A 108 -7.28 22.93 14.25
C ALA A 108 -7.84 23.25 12.85
N ALA A 109 -7.23 24.21 12.14
CA ALA A 109 -7.65 24.58 10.79
C ALA A 109 -7.48 23.43 9.78
N LEU A 110 -6.39 22.65 9.88
CA LEU A 110 -6.16 21.48 9.04
C LEU A 110 -7.23 20.42 9.30
N PHE A 111 -7.45 20.06 10.56
CA PHE A 111 -8.44 19.04 10.92
C PHE A 111 -9.86 19.46 10.59
N ALA A 112 -10.24 20.72 10.79
CA ALA A 112 -11.54 21.24 10.37
C ALA A 112 -11.75 21.14 8.86
N SER A 113 -10.72 21.44 8.06
CA SER A 113 -10.77 21.28 6.60
C SER A 113 -10.93 19.81 6.17
N ILE A 114 -10.23 18.87 6.84
CA ILE A 114 -10.33 17.43 6.57
C ILE A 114 -11.74 16.94 6.94
N GLU A 115 -12.23 17.30 8.11
CA GLU A 115 -13.56 16.90 8.59
C GLU A 115 -14.67 17.43 7.68
N GLN A 116 -14.59 18.70 7.26
CA GLN A 116 -15.52 19.28 6.29
C GLN A 116 -15.53 18.51 4.97
N ARG A 117 -14.36 18.08 4.48
CA ARG A 117 -14.22 17.42 3.17
C ARG A 117 -14.62 15.95 3.21
N TYR A 118 -14.25 15.23 4.25
CA TYR A 118 -14.39 13.77 4.31
C TYR A 118 -15.39 13.28 5.36
N GLY A 119 -15.80 14.15 6.29
CA GLY A 119 -16.67 13.79 7.41
C GLY A 119 -15.96 13.01 8.51
N VAL A 120 -14.62 12.94 8.49
CA VAL A 120 -13.81 12.19 9.46
C VAL A 120 -13.28 13.15 10.52
N PRO A 121 -13.62 12.98 11.81
CA PRO A 121 -13.14 13.84 12.88
C PRO A 121 -11.64 13.65 13.14
N PRO A 122 -10.99 14.57 13.88
CA PRO A 122 -9.55 14.52 14.14
C PRO A 122 -9.08 13.24 14.85
N GLY A 123 -9.86 12.72 15.79
CA GLY A 123 -9.46 11.66 16.70
C GLY A 123 -8.92 10.40 16.03
N PRO A 124 -9.68 9.71 15.15
CA PRO A 124 -9.20 8.51 14.48
C PRO A 124 -7.97 8.78 13.57
N LEU A 125 -7.90 9.92 12.90
CA LEU A 125 -6.77 10.31 12.06
C LEU A 125 -5.48 10.47 12.89
N ILE A 126 -5.59 11.15 14.02
CA ILE A 126 -4.47 11.39 14.95
C ILE A 126 -4.05 10.08 15.62
N ALA A 127 -5.00 9.22 16.01
CA ALA A 127 -4.71 7.91 16.60
C ALA A 127 -3.94 7.03 15.62
N ILE A 128 -4.37 6.97 14.35
CA ILE A 128 -3.66 6.27 13.27
C ILE A 128 -2.25 6.85 13.12
N TRP A 129 -2.11 8.16 12.95
CA TRP A 129 -0.81 8.81 12.76
C TRP A 129 0.16 8.56 13.94
N GLY A 130 -0.36 8.61 15.16
CA GLY A 130 0.42 8.29 16.35
C GLY A 130 0.89 6.85 16.40
N MET A 131 0.01 5.89 16.07
CA MET A 131 0.34 4.47 16.09
C MET A 131 1.25 4.02 14.95
N GLU A 132 1.09 4.59 13.77
CA GLU A 132 1.88 4.19 12.60
C GLU A 132 3.34 4.68 12.71
N THR A 133 3.52 5.95 13.03
CA THR A 133 4.85 6.56 12.92
C THR A 133 5.26 7.43 14.09
N GLY A 134 4.51 7.44 15.20
CA GLY A 134 4.78 8.38 16.29
C GLY A 134 4.77 9.83 15.80
N PHE A 135 3.75 10.18 15.01
CA PHE A 135 3.58 11.49 14.39
C PHE A 135 4.71 11.86 13.41
N GLY A 136 5.14 10.88 12.61
CA GLY A 136 6.14 11.05 11.57
C GLY A 136 7.59 10.89 12.02
N SER A 137 7.84 10.53 13.27
CA SER A 137 9.20 10.32 13.78
C SER A 137 9.83 8.99 13.34
N GLN A 138 9.00 7.98 13.02
CA GLN A 138 9.43 6.61 12.69
C GLN A 138 8.76 6.13 11.41
N ARG A 139 9.16 6.67 10.25
CA ARG A 139 8.58 6.33 8.94
C ARG A 139 9.24 5.14 8.24
N GLY A 140 10.24 4.53 8.88
CA GLY A 140 11.08 3.51 8.26
C GLY A 140 12.19 4.09 7.39
N ASN A 141 13.21 3.26 7.13
CA ASN A 141 14.38 3.65 6.33
C ASN A 141 14.77 2.59 5.29
N GLN A 142 13.92 1.57 5.09
CA GLN A 142 14.16 0.55 4.06
C GLN A 142 13.91 1.12 2.66
N ASN A 143 14.56 0.56 1.65
CA ASN A 143 14.13 0.83 0.29
C ASN A 143 12.79 0.14 0.05
N MET A 144 11.74 0.93 -0.14
CA MET A 144 10.36 0.47 -0.31
C MET A 144 10.24 -0.57 -1.43
N LEU A 145 10.82 -0.27 -2.61
CA LEU A 145 10.71 -1.14 -3.78
C LEU A 145 11.44 -2.47 -3.57
N SER A 146 12.62 -2.47 -2.93
CA SER A 146 13.34 -3.70 -2.56
C SER A 146 12.54 -4.56 -1.58
N SER A 147 11.91 -3.94 -0.56
CA SER A 147 11.05 -4.65 0.40
C SER A 147 9.87 -5.32 -0.31
N ILE A 148 9.14 -4.57 -1.13
CA ILE A 148 7.95 -5.10 -1.83
C ILE A 148 8.34 -6.16 -2.88
N ALA A 149 9.40 -5.93 -3.67
CA ALA A 149 9.87 -6.90 -4.65
C ALA A 149 10.31 -8.21 -3.97
N THR A 150 10.99 -8.12 -2.82
CA THR A 150 11.37 -9.30 -2.04
C THR A 150 10.17 -10.08 -1.53
N LEU A 151 9.13 -9.39 -1.05
CA LEU A 151 7.90 -10.02 -0.56
C LEU A 151 7.02 -10.55 -1.70
N ALA A 152 7.05 -9.94 -2.89
CA ALA A 152 6.40 -10.45 -4.08
C ALA A 152 7.07 -11.73 -4.61
N TYR A 153 8.39 -11.81 -4.45
CA TYR A 153 9.16 -13.01 -4.77
C TYR A 153 8.98 -14.12 -3.74
N ASP A 154 8.78 -13.82 -2.44
CA ASP A 154 8.63 -14.81 -1.38
C ASP A 154 7.33 -15.62 -1.54
N CYS A 155 7.43 -16.96 -1.47
CA CYS A 155 6.30 -17.88 -1.68
C CYS A 155 5.21 -17.82 -0.59
N ARG A 156 5.37 -17.03 0.46
CA ARG A 156 4.42 -16.96 1.57
C ARG A 156 3.11 -16.24 1.21
N ARG A 157 3.21 -15.08 0.51
CA ARG A 157 2.07 -14.25 0.12
C ARG A 157 2.33 -13.56 -1.23
N PRO A 158 2.74 -14.30 -2.28
CA PRO A 158 3.21 -13.71 -3.52
C PRO A 158 2.15 -12.86 -4.21
N GLU A 159 0.91 -13.33 -4.27
CA GLU A 159 -0.19 -12.62 -4.96
C GLU A 159 -0.44 -11.24 -4.35
N PHE A 160 -0.55 -11.16 -3.02
CA PHE A 160 -0.77 -9.89 -2.33
C PHE A 160 0.34 -8.88 -2.63
N PHE A 161 1.62 -9.32 -2.53
CA PHE A 161 2.74 -8.41 -2.75
C PHE A 161 3.02 -8.14 -4.23
N THR A 162 2.65 -9.04 -5.14
CA THR A 162 2.65 -8.78 -6.58
C THR A 162 1.73 -7.62 -6.94
N ASP A 163 0.52 -7.57 -6.37
CA ASP A 163 -0.40 -6.44 -6.52
C ASP A 163 0.22 -5.12 -6.00
N GLN A 164 0.90 -5.16 -4.85
CA GLN A 164 1.60 -4.00 -4.30
C GLN A 164 2.77 -3.58 -5.18
N LEU A 165 3.51 -4.54 -5.76
CA LEU A 165 4.63 -4.26 -6.65
C LEU A 165 4.15 -3.57 -7.95
N TYR A 166 3.10 -4.06 -8.59
CA TYR A 166 2.51 -3.38 -9.74
C TYR A 166 2.05 -1.96 -9.40
N ALA A 167 1.45 -1.77 -8.22
CA ALA A 167 1.05 -0.46 -7.76
C ALA A 167 2.26 0.47 -7.54
N ALA A 168 3.34 -0.03 -6.91
CA ALA A 168 4.58 0.71 -6.71
C ALA A 168 5.22 1.12 -8.04
N LEU A 169 5.31 0.21 -9.00
CA LEU A 169 5.87 0.49 -10.33
C LEU A 169 5.06 1.56 -11.08
N LYS A 170 3.72 1.49 -11.04
CA LYS A 170 2.85 2.52 -11.61
C LYS A 170 3.04 3.89 -10.95
N LEU A 171 3.24 3.93 -9.63
CA LEU A 171 3.51 5.18 -8.90
C LEU A 171 4.88 5.77 -9.25
N ILE A 172 5.88 4.94 -9.52
CA ILE A 172 7.21 5.36 -9.97
C ILE A 172 7.12 5.93 -11.40
N ASP A 173 6.44 5.27 -12.32
CA ASP A 173 6.25 5.77 -13.68
C ASP A 173 5.52 7.13 -13.71
N ARG A 174 4.61 7.37 -12.76
CA ARG A 174 3.90 8.66 -12.60
C ARG A 174 4.71 9.72 -11.86
N GLY A 175 5.91 9.40 -11.36
CA GLY A 175 6.72 10.30 -10.56
C GLY A 175 6.17 10.59 -9.16
N THR A 176 5.15 9.83 -8.70
CA THR A 176 4.61 9.97 -7.34
C THR A 176 5.56 9.39 -6.29
N LEU A 177 6.20 8.27 -6.62
CA LEU A 177 7.27 7.64 -5.87
C LEU A 177 8.53 7.54 -6.74
N SER A 178 9.64 7.12 -6.16
CA SER A 178 10.90 6.87 -6.88
C SER A 178 11.49 5.52 -6.47
N GLY A 179 12.45 5.00 -7.24
CA GLY A 179 13.21 3.80 -6.89
C GLY A 179 13.99 3.93 -5.57
N SER A 180 14.24 5.16 -5.10
CA SER A 180 14.92 5.45 -3.83
C SER A 180 13.97 5.74 -2.67
N THR A 181 12.65 5.70 -2.88
CA THR A 181 11.65 5.96 -1.83
C THR A 181 11.90 5.05 -0.62
N ARG A 182 11.89 5.67 0.58
CA ARG A 182 12.05 4.97 1.84
C ARG A 182 10.70 4.60 2.44
N GLY A 183 10.67 3.51 3.21
CA GLY A 183 9.47 3.02 3.87
C GLY A 183 9.78 2.04 4.99
N SER A 184 8.74 1.35 5.46
CA SER A 184 8.84 0.31 6.47
C SER A 184 9.52 -0.96 5.95
N MET A 185 9.68 -1.95 6.83
CA MET A 185 10.16 -3.31 6.47
C MET A 185 9.23 -4.02 5.47
N HIS A 186 7.95 -3.64 5.38
CA HIS A 186 6.98 -4.24 4.46
C HIS A 186 6.66 -3.36 3.26
N GLY A 187 7.34 -2.20 3.13
CA GLY A 187 7.18 -1.30 1.98
C GLY A 187 6.06 -0.27 2.12
N GLU A 188 5.56 -0.05 3.32
CA GLU A 188 4.63 1.04 3.63
C GLU A 188 5.36 2.38 3.64
N VAL A 189 4.69 3.45 3.17
CA VAL A 189 5.29 4.76 2.91
C VAL A 189 4.58 5.88 3.67
N GLY A 190 5.37 6.85 4.13
CA GLY A 190 4.90 8.13 4.62
C GLY A 190 4.40 8.15 6.05
N GLN A 191 3.80 9.25 6.43
CA GLN A 191 3.38 9.58 7.79
C GLN A 191 2.36 8.60 8.41
N THR A 192 1.51 8.00 7.59
CA THR A 192 0.45 7.06 8.00
C THR A 192 0.62 5.67 7.37
N GLN A 193 1.79 5.36 6.85
CA GLN A 193 2.23 4.03 6.42
C GLN A 193 1.29 3.37 5.39
N PHE A 194 1.06 4.05 4.27
CA PHE A 194 0.28 3.53 3.16
C PHE A 194 1.04 2.48 2.35
N MET A 195 0.37 1.38 2.04
CA MET A 195 0.81 0.45 1.00
C MET A 195 0.63 1.06 -0.41
N PRO A 196 1.45 0.72 -1.41
CA PRO A 196 1.38 1.31 -2.75
C PRO A 196 0.00 1.25 -3.41
N LYS A 197 -0.74 0.17 -3.27
CA LYS A 197 -2.10 0.05 -3.81
C LYS A 197 -3.05 1.07 -3.19
N SER A 198 -2.90 1.32 -1.90
CA SER A 198 -3.67 2.35 -1.19
C SER A 198 -3.25 3.76 -1.60
N ILE A 199 -1.95 4.00 -1.90
CA ILE A 199 -1.49 5.28 -2.45
C ILE A 199 -2.13 5.55 -3.81
N LEU A 200 -2.18 4.56 -4.70
CA LEU A 200 -2.83 4.70 -6.02
C LEU A 200 -4.31 5.06 -5.91
N ALA A 201 -5.02 4.46 -4.95
CA ALA A 201 -6.45 4.60 -4.81
C ALA A 201 -6.87 5.86 -4.01
N TYR A 202 -6.10 6.22 -2.97
CA TYR A 202 -6.53 7.21 -1.97
C TYR A 202 -5.53 8.34 -1.72
N GLY A 203 -4.32 8.27 -2.28
CA GLY A 203 -3.28 9.27 -2.07
C GLY A 203 -3.67 10.64 -2.59
N THR A 204 -3.47 11.68 -1.79
CA THR A 204 -3.80 13.09 -2.11
C THR A 204 -2.57 13.98 -2.23
N GLY A 205 -1.40 13.39 -2.45
CA GLY A 205 -0.13 14.11 -2.60
C GLY A 205 1.03 13.38 -1.94
N ASN A 206 2.13 14.07 -1.69
CA ASN A 206 3.31 13.49 -1.06
C ASN A 206 3.02 13.11 0.40
N LEU A 207 3.04 11.80 0.71
CA LEU A 207 2.72 11.25 2.03
C LEU A 207 3.80 11.51 3.10
N GLU A 208 4.95 12.03 2.72
CA GLU A 208 5.95 12.54 3.67
C GLU A 208 5.52 13.86 4.33
N VAL A 209 4.55 14.56 3.74
CA VAL A 209 3.90 15.75 4.29
C VAL A 209 2.68 15.33 5.11
N ALA A 210 2.67 15.65 6.39
CA ALA A 210 1.63 15.22 7.34
C ALA A 210 0.20 15.58 6.85
N ALA A 211 0.00 16.80 6.35
CA ALA A 211 -1.31 17.22 5.84
C ALA A 211 -1.81 16.33 4.69
N ASN A 212 -0.93 15.94 3.75
CA ASN A 212 -1.31 15.06 2.65
C ASN A 212 -1.61 13.64 3.13
N ALA A 213 -0.79 13.11 4.06
CA ALA A 213 -1.02 11.80 4.64
C ALA A 213 -2.35 11.72 5.40
N LEU A 214 -2.67 12.73 6.22
CA LEU A 214 -3.92 12.82 6.96
C LEU A 214 -5.13 12.95 6.03
N ASN A 215 -5.03 13.76 4.96
CA ASN A 215 -6.06 13.84 3.92
C ASN A 215 -6.24 12.48 3.22
N SER A 216 -5.14 11.77 2.90
CA SER A 216 -5.20 10.45 2.28
C SER A 216 -5.85 9.42 3.20
N THR A 217 -5.54 9.45 4.50
CA THR A 217 -6.15 8.59 5.51
C THR A 217 -7.66 8.86 5.63
N ALA A 218 -8.06 10.13 5.66
CA ALA A 218 -9.48 10.50 5.68
C ALA A 218 -10.20 10.06 4.38
N ASN A 219 -9.55 10.21 3.23
CA ASN A 219 -10.06 9.74 1.94
C ASN A 219 -10.25 8.22 1.93
N PHE A 220 -9.27 7.47 2.47
CA PHE A 220 -9.39 6.02 2.65
C PHE A 220 -10.62 5.65 3.51
N LEU A 221 -10.74 6.24 4.69
CA LEU A 221 -11.87 5.95 5.60
C LEU A 221 -13.21 6.30 4.94
N LYS A 222 -13.30 7.43 4.24
CA LYS A 222 -14.48 7.84 3.49
C LYS A 222 -14.86 6.83 2.40
N ALA A 223 -13.88 6.37 1.63
CA ALA A 223 -14.08 5.36 0.58
C ALA A 223 -14.52 4.00 1.13
N HIS A 224 -14.20 3.71 2.40
CA HIS A 224 -14.65 2.49 3.10
C HIS A 224 -15.90 2.70 3.95
N GLY A 225 -16.73 3.68 3.60
CA GLY A 225 -18.07 3.84 4.15
C GLY A 225 -18.20 4.73 5.37
N TRP A 226 -17.19 5.56 5.68
CA TRP A 226 -17.28 6.53 6.76
C TRP A 226 -18.45 7.52 6.53
N ARG A 227 -19.29 7.69 7.56
CA ARG A 227 -20.45 8.59 7.56
C ARG A 227 -20.20 9.74 8.54
N ALA A 228 -20.32 10.97 8.05
CA ALA A 228 -20.16 12.17 8.88
C ALA A 228 -21.13 12.16 10.06
N GLY A 229 -20.65 12.48 11.26
CA GLY A 229 -21.46 12.56 12.48
C GLY A 229 -21.88 11.22 13.11
N ALA A 230 -21.61 10.07 12.46
CA ALA A 230 -21.88 8.76 13.05
C ALA A 230 -20.72 8.32 13.97
N GLY A 231 -21.03 7.49 14.97
CA GLY A 231 -20.06 6.94 15.91
C GLY A 231 -19.10 5.95 15.25
N TYR A 232 -17.92 5.74 15.87
CA TYR A 232 -16.86 4.88 15.35
C TYR A 232 -16.29 3.90 16.40
N GLN A 233 -16.99 3.70 17.51
CA GLN A 233 -16.64 2.66 18.47
C GLN A 233 -17.07 1.27 17.98
N PRO A 234 -16.57 0.17 18.56
CA PRO A 234 -17.04 -1.17 18.22
C PRO A 234 -18.56 -1.27 18.24
N GLY A 235 -19.16 -1.74 17.14
CA GLY A 235 -20.60 -1.83 16.95
C GLY A 235 -21.26 -0.57 16.38
N GLU A 236 -20.54 0.54 16.23
CA GLU A 236 -21.06 1.77 15.61
C GLU A 236 -20.76 1.80 14.10
N PRO A 237 -21.53 2.62 13.31
CA PRO A 237 -21.51 2.54 11.85
C PRO A 237 -20.12 2.75 11.18
N ASN A 238 -19.27 3.61 11.77
CA ASN A 238 -17.96 3.91 11.20
C ASN A 238 -16.86 2.94 11.64
N PHE A 239 -17.14 2.00 12.54
CA PHE A 239 -16.12 1.02 12.96
C PHE A 239 -15.65 0.14 11.78
N ALA A 240 -16.56 -0.19 10.85
CA ALA A 240 -16.21 -0.94 9.65
C ALA A 240 -15.13 -0.26 8.77
N ALA A 241 -15.12 1.06 8.72
CA ALA A 241 -14.05 1.79 8.00
C ALA A 241 -12.68 1.68 8.71
N ILE A 242 -12.69 1.59 10.06
CA ILE A 242 -11.48 1.33 10.85
C ILE A 242 -11.02 -0.13 10.66
N GLU A 243 -11.94 -1.09 10.55
CA GLU A 243 -11.62 -2.49 10.23
C GLU A 243 -10.94 -2.61 8.87
N ALA A 244 -11.38 -1.83 7.88
CA ALA A 244 -10.73 -1.79 6.58
C ALA A 244 -9.30 -1.23 6.62
N TRP A 245 -8.99 -0.35 7.59
CA TRP A 245 -7.64 0.22 7.76
C TRP A 245 -6.64 -0.84 8.22
N ASN A 246 -7.00 -1.69 9.16
CA ASN A 246 -6.10 -2.73 9.68
C ASN A 246 -6.88 -3.98 10.09
N ALA A 247 -6.42 -5.15 9.66
CA ALA A 247 -7.10 -6.43 9.91
C ALA A 247 -7.03 -6.91 11.37
N ALA A 248 -6.15 -6.35 12.22
CA ALA A 248 -5.99 -6.78 13.60
C ALA A 248 -7.03 -6.14 14.51
N GLY A 249 -7.97 -6.92 15.07
CA GLY A 249 -9.06 -6.41 15.90
C GLY A 249 -8.60 -5.61 17.13
N VAL A 250 -7.45 -5.95 17.72
CA VAL A 250 -6.86 -5.16 18.81
C VAL A 250 -6.40 -3.77 18.34
N TYR A 251 -5.89 -3.69 17.12
CA TYR A 251 -5.46 -2.43 16.50
C TYR A 251 -6.67 -1.52 16.21
N GLN A 252 -7.73 -2.09 15.66
CA GLN A 252 -8.99 -1.40 15.35
C GLN A 252 -9.61 -0.77 16.62
N LYS A 253 -9.71 -1.57 17.69
CA LYS A 253 -10.21 -1.11 19.00
C LYS A 253 -9.32 -0.01 19.60
N ALA A 254 -8.01 -0.11 19.42
CA ALA A 254 -7.08 0.92 19.89
C ALA A 254 -7.27 2.24 19.14
N ILE A 255 -7.43 2.24 17.79
CA ILE A 255 -7.78 3.45 17.03
C ILE A 255 -9.05 4.09 17.57
N ALA A 256 -10.13 3.30 17.72
CA ALA A 256 -11.43 3.79 18.16
C ALA A 256 -11.34 4.41 19.56
N LEU A 257 -10.71 3.73 20.51
CA LEU A 257 -10.59 4.20 21.89
C LEU A 257 -9.74 5.47 22.00
N MET A 258 -8.53 5.46 21.42
CA MET A 258 -7.66 6.64 21.47
C MET A 258 -8.26 7.81 20.68
N GLY A 259 -8.89 7.55 19.55
CA GLY A 259 -9.59 8.56 18.76
C GLY A 259 -10.65 9.27 19.57
N ARG A 260 -11.53 8.52 20.25
CA ARG A 260 -12.54 9.08 21.15
C ARG A 260 -11.92 9.94 22.24
N GLN A 261 -10.90 9.45 22.93
CA GLN A 261 -10.22 10.21 23.99
C GLN A 261 -9.60 11.52 23.47
N ILE A 262 -9.11 11.55 22.22
CA ILE A 262 -8.60 12.76 21.59
C ILE A 262 -9.74 13.73 21.25
N ASP A 263 -10.87 13.22 20.74
CA ASP A 263 -12.00 14.07 20.37
C ASP A 263 -12.69 14.68 21.60
N GLU A 264 -12.93 13.92 22.64
CA GLU A 264 -13.60 14.36 23.89
C GLU A 264 -12.74 15.32 24.72
N GLY A 265 -11.43 15.21 24.69
CA GLY A 265 -10.53 16.06 25.49
C GLY A 265 -10.52 17.56 25.11
N GLY A 266 -11.28 17.97 24.10
CA GLY A 266 -11.48 19.37 23.73
C GLY A 266 -12.76 20.00 24.28
N SER A 267 -13.73 19.19 24.73
CA SER A 267 -15.05 19.67 25.17
C SER A 267 -15.09 20.20 26.62
N ALA A 268 -14.12 19.81 27.47
CA ALA A 268 -14.09 20.24 28.88
C ALA A 268 -13.64 21.70 29.10
N ALA A 269 -13.05 22.36 28.10
CA ALA A 269 -12.58 23.74 28.21
C ALA A 269 -13.61 24.79 27.73
N ALA A 270 -14.67 24.38 27.05
CA ALA A 270 -15.70 25.31 26.50
C ALA A 270 -16.90 25.53 27.44
N SER A 271 -16.91 24.91 28.63
CA SER A 271 -18.01 25.00 29.62
C SER A 271 -17.59 25.62 30.96
N ARG A 272 -16.59 26.52 30.96
CA ARG A 272 -16.27 27.33 32.14
C ARG A 272 -16.30 28.82 31.81
#